data_70e2e84bbe683fe4e3c3ef050403e0bf
#
_entry.id   70e2e84bbe683fe4e3c3ef050403e0bf
#
_cell.length_a   1.000
_cell.length_b   1.000
_cell.length_c   1.000
_cell.angle_alpha   90.00
_cell.angle_beta   90.00
_cell.angle_gamma   90.00
#
_symmetry.space_group_name_H-M   'P 1'
#
loop_
_entity.id
_entity.type
_entity.pdbx_description
1 polymer ?
#
loop_
_entity_poly.entity_id
_entity_poly.type
_entity_poly.pdbx_seq_one_letter_code
_entity_poly.pdbx_strand_id
1 'polypeptide(L)'
;MDGNVDIIFVHAKAREEKFIQEGYGTKRYAVMHNDFVILGPPNDPAGINGLISAAEALKKIAAVKSAFISRGDDSGTHTKEQTLWKATGIPLEKKTDKIIKKGEKREITFVHPAESGQWYLSIGQGMGKTLTVADEKKAYTLADRGTFIKYKYGRDVPIELNVLCEGDPILANPYGVIPINPKKHSHVNYELAQAFAQWLVSDKG
;
A
#
# COMPACT_ATOMS: atom_id res chain seq x y z
N MET A 1 5.89 -14.44 17.52
CA MET A 1 4.67 -13.61 17.71
C MET A 1 4.30 -13.72 19.17
N ASP A 2 4.45 -12.65 19.91
CA ASP A 2 4.59 -12.70 21.37
C ASP A 2 3.29 -12.41 22.14
N GLY A 3 2.16 -12.18 21.41
CA GLY A 3 0.85 -11.90 22.02
C GLY A 3 0.78 -10.59 22.82
N ASN A 4 1.60 -9.60 22.47
CA ASN A 4 1.70 -8.33 23.21
C ASN A 4 0.52 -7.38 22.99
N VAL A 5 -0.53 -7.84 22.28
CA VAL A 5 -1.78 -7.11 22.02
C VAL A 5 -2.95 -8.09 22.05
N ASP A 6 -4.16 -7.61 22.36
CA ASP A 6 -5.37 -8.43 22.41
C ASP A 6 -6.04 -8.57 21.03
N ILE A 7 -5.82 -7.58 20.15
CA ILE A 7 -6.44 -7.45 18.84
C ILE A 7 -5.49 -6.76 17.87
N ILE A 8 -5.54 -7.14 16.60
CA ILE A 8 -4.83 -6.44 15.53
C ILE A 8 -5.82 -5.83 14.54
N PHE A 9 -5.53 -4.59 14.08
CA PHE A 9 -6.26 -3.91 13.03
C PHE A 9 -5.32 -3.70 11.85
N VAL A 10 -5.56 -4.39 10.74
CA VAL A 10 -4.59 -4.60 9.65
C VAL A 10 -5.26 -4.58 8.28
N HIS A 11 -4.46 -4.47 7.21
CA HIS A 11 -4.95 -4.37 5.83
C HIS A 11 -4.06 -5.17 4.84
N ALA A 12 -3.67 -6.39 5.21
CA ALA A 12 -2.89 -7.30 4.38
C ALA A 12 -3.56 -8.67 4.33
N LYS A 13 -4.71 -8.77 3.64
CA LYS A 13 -5.64 -9.92 3.68
C LYS A 13 -4.96 -11.29 3.62
N ALA A 14 -4.03 -11.50 2.69
CA ALA A 14 -3.33 -12.79 2.58
C ALA A 14 -2.48 -13.13 3.82
N ARG A 15 -1.82 -12.12 4.44
CA ARG A 15 -1.08 -12.31 5.71
C ARG A 15 -2.03 -12.53 6.88
N GLU A 16 -3.19 -11.88 6.87
CA GLU A 16 -4.25 -12.03 7.88
C GLU A 16 -4.84 -13.42 7.87
N GLU A 17 -5.15 -13.95 6.69
CA GLU A 17 -5.65 -15.32 6.49
C GLU A 17 -4.62 -16.35 6.95
N LYS A 18 -3.35 -16.18 6.58
CA LYS A 18 -2.25 -17.03 7.07
C LYS A 18 -2.12 -16.99 8.59
N PHE A 19 -2.20 -15.81 9.20
CA PHE A 19 -2.14 -15.62 10.65
C PHE A 19 -3.25 -16.41 11.39
N ILE A 20 -4.45 -16.45 10.80
CA ILE A 20 -5.57 -17.24 11.33
C ILE A 20 -5.35 -18.74 11.10
N GLN A 21 -4.91 -19.15 9.90
CA GLN A 21 -4.61 -20.55 9.59
C GLN A 21 -3.53 -21.14 10.50
N GLU A 22 -2.53 -20.36 10.88
CA GLU A 22 -1.49 -20.73 11.84
C GLU A 22 -1.98 -20.71 13.30
N GLY A 23 -3.24 -20.32 13.52
CA GLY A 23 -3.91 -20.32 14.81
C GLY A 23 -3.53 -19.17 15.75
N TYR A 24 -2.87 -18.11 15.27
CA TYR A 24 -2.53 -16.92 16.08
C TYR A 24 -3.71 -15.99 16.27
N GLY A 25 -4.61 -15.90 15.30
CA GLY A 25 -5.87 -15.18 15.37
C GLY A 25 -7.07 -16.12 15.35
N THR A 26 -8.24 -15.64 15.78
CA THR A 26 -9.47 -16.46 15.80
C THR A 26 -10.30 -16.28 14.52
N LYS A 27 -10.81 -15.08 14.29
CA LYS A 27 -11.68 -14.72 13.16
C LYS A 27 -11.33 -13.35 12.63
N ARG A 28 -11.35 -13.19 11.31
CA ARG A 28 -11.26 -11.89 10.65
C ARG A 28 -12.64 -11.23 10.57
N TYR A 29 -12.74 -10.01 11.06
CA TYR A 29 -13.89 -9.14 10.84
C TYR A 29 -13.50 -8.10 9.79
N ALA A 30 -14.28 -8.01 8.70
CA ALA A 30 -14.09 -6.97 7.69
C ALA A 30 -14.72 -5.67 8.20
N VAL A 31 -13.91 -4.63 8.39
CA VAL A 31 -14.37 -3.37 9.01
C VAL A 31 -14.65 -2.30 7.97
N MET A 32 -13.69 -2.03 7.12
CA MET A 32 -13.78 -1.01 6.09
C MET A 32 -12.87 -1.36 4.91
N HIS A 33 -12.98 -0.60 3.85
CA HIS A 33 -12.05 -0.66 2.73
C HIS A 33 -11.62 0.76 2.34
N ASN A 34 -10.40 0.84 1.90
CA ASN A 34 -9.83 1.93 1.15
C ASN A 34 -9.38 1.36 -0.20
N ASP A 35 -8.92 2.18 -1.11
CA ASP A 35 -8.28 1.72 -2.33
C ASP A 35 -6.94 2.42 -2.54
N PHE A 36 -6.13 1.79 -3.37
CA PHE A 36 -4.98 2.44 -3.95
C PHE A 36 -5.36 3.08 -5.28
N VAL A 37 -4.65 4.13 -5.62
CA VAL A 37 -4.81 4.85 -6.89
C VAL A 37 -3.44 5.10 -7.52
N ILE A 38 -3.36 5.07 -8.86
CA ILE A 38 -2.16 5.53 -9.55
C ILE A 38 -2.37 7.01 -9.87
N LEU A 39 -1.48 7.81 -9.29
CA LEU A 39 -1.43 9.24 -9.46
C LEU A 39 -0.42 9.62 -10.53
N GLY A 40 -0.63 10.74 -11.18
CA GLY A 40 0.32 11.30 -12.12
C GLY A 40 0.10 12.77 -12.37
N PRO A 41 0.99 13.40 -13.14
CA PRO A 41 0.89 14.82 -13.47
C PRO A 41 -0.30 15.10 -14.39
N PRO A 42 -0.84 16.34 -14.37
CA PRO A 42 -2.01 16.69 -15.18
C PRO A 42 -1.86 16.46 -16.69
N ASN A 43 -0.64 16.57 -17.21
CA ASN A 43 -0.33 16.36 -18.63
C ASN A 43 -0.24 14.90 -19.06
N ASP A 44 -0.28 13.95 -18.12
CA ASP A 44 -0.31 12.50 -18.34
C ASP A 44 0.53 11.98 -19.52
N PRO A 45 1.86 12.10 -19.47
CA PRO A 45 2.72 11.77 -20.62
C PRO A 45 2.64 10.28 -21.02
N ALA A 46 2.20 9.37 -20.14
CA ALA A 46 2.01 7.96 -20.47
C ALA A 46 0.61 7.62 -20.99
N GLY A 47 -0.33 8.58 -20.97
CA GLY A 47 -1.68 8.39 -21.47
C GLY A 47 -2.44 7.30 -20.71
N ILE A 48 -2.41 7.33 -19.37
CA ILE A 48 -3.07 6.33 -18.51
C ILE A 48 -4.41 6.82 -17.96
N ASN A 49 -4.76 8.07 -18.17
CA ASN A 49 -5.99 8.64 -17.63
C ASN A 49 -7.22 7.89 -18.11
N GLY A 50 -8.06 7.49 -17.13
CA GLY A 50 -9.27 6.72 -17.38
C GLY A 50 -9.05 5.20 -17.55
N LEU A 51 -7.82 4.69 -17.44
CA LEU A 51 -7.60 3.27 -17.40
C LEU A 51 -8.10 2.69 -16.08
N ILE A 52 -8.77 1.54 -16.17
CA ILE A 52 -9.17 0.75 -15.00
C ILE A 52 -8.03 -0.18 -14.60
N SER A 53 -7.39 -0.86 -15.56
CA SER A 53 -6.32 -1.82 -15.26
C SER A 53 -5.04 -1.13 -14.79
N ALA A 54 -4.70 -1.34 -13.52
CA ALA A 54 -3.46 -0.86 -12.92
C ALA A 54 -2.21 -1.47 -13.57
N ALA A 55 -2.27 -2.73 -13.97
CA ALA A 55 -1.17 -3.39 -14.67
C ALA A 55 -0.91 -2.76 -16.04
N GLU A 56 -1.95 -2.46 -16.81
CA GLU A 56 -1.81 -1.79 -18.11
C GLU A 56 -1.32 -0.34 -17.95
N ALA A 57 -1.78 0.37 -16.91
CA ALA A 57 -1.26 1.70 -16.59
C ALA A 57 0.25 1.68 -16.33
N LEU A 58 0.72 0.75 -15.50
CA LEU A 58 2.15 0.59 -15.21
C LEU A 58 2.96 0.16 -16.45
N LYS A 59 2.41 -0.71 -17.31
CA LYS A 59 3.04 -1.06 -18.60
C LYS A 59 3.26 0.17 -19.48
N LYS A 60 2.25 1.03 -19.61
CA LYS A 60 2.36 2.27 -20.40
C LYS A 60 3.40 3.21 -19.82
N ILE A 61 3.41 3.41 -18.50
CA ILE A 61 4.42 4.23 -17.82
C ILE A 61 5.83 3.70 -18.13
N ALA A 62 6.04 2.39 -18.02
CA ALA A 62 7.32 1.74 -18.31
C ALA A 62 7.71 1.85 -19.80
N ALA A 63 6.76 1.67 -20.72
CA ALA A 63 7.01 1.72 -22.16
C ALA A 63 7.52 3.09 -22.63
N VAL A 64 6.99 4.18 -22.06
CA VAL A 64 7.44 5.54 -22.39
C VAL A 64 8.52 6.04 -21.43
N LYS A 65 8.95 5.21 -20.48
CA LYS A 65 9.95 5.55 -19.45
C LYS A 65 9.64 6.85 -18.70
N SER A 66 8.35 7.09 -18.43
CA SER A 66 7.91 8.25 -17.65
C SER A 66 8.30 8.09 -16.18
N ALA A 67 8.67 9.19 -15.54
CA ALA A 67 9.11 9.19 -14.15
C ALA A 67 8.08 8.55 -13.22
N PHE A 68 8.53 7.61 -12.40
CA PHE A 68 7.74 6.91 -11.39
C PHE A 68 8.46 6.94 -10.04
N ILE A 69 7.78 7.38 -9.00
CA ILE A 69 8.31 7.43 -7.64
C ILE A 69 7.71 6.28 -6.82
N SER A 70 8.58 5.37 -6.40
CA SER A 70 8.24 4.30 -5.46
C SER A 70 8.53 4.71 -4.03
N ARG A 71 7.67 4.31 -3.10
CA ARG A 71 7.96 4.46 -1.67
C ARG A 71 9.23 3.74 -1.26
N GLY A 72 9.46 2.52 -1.73
CA GLY A 72 10.66 1.76 -1.45
C GLY A 72 10.97 1.54 0.04
N ASP A 73 9.93 1.41 0.90
CA ASP A 73 10.07 1.44 2.36
C ASP A 73 9.53 0.19 3.06
N ASP A 74 9.26 -0.88 2.31
CA ASP A 74 8.66 -2.14 2.83
C ASP A 74 7.34 -1.90 3.60
N SER A 75 6.55 -0.92 3.16
CA SER A 75 5.19 -0.66 3.66
C SER A 75 4.13 -1.45 2.89
N GLY A 76 2.88 -1.39 3.36
CA GLY A 76 1.74 -1.96 2.64
C GLY A 76 1.58 -1.40 1.22
N THR A 77 1.80 -0.10 1.02
CA THR A 77 1.80 0.53 -0.31
C THR A 77 2.93 -0.01 -1.19
N HIS A 78 4.15 -0.13 -0.66
CA HIS A 78 5.27 -0.72 -1.40
C HIS A 78 5.01 -2.19 -1.74
N THR A 79 4.45 -2.97 -0.80
CA THR A 79 4.04 -4.37 -1.06
C THR A 79 2.99 -4.45 -2.17
N LYS A 80 2.01 -3.54 -2.19
CA LYS A 80 1.00 -3.45 -3.24
C LYS A 80 1.65 -3.10 -4.59
N GLU A 81 2.52 -2.11 -4.63
CA GLU A 81 3.29 -1.74 -5.82
C GLU A 81 4.05 -2.94 -6.42
N GLN A 82 4.72 -3.73 -5.56
CA GLN A 82 5.42 -4.95 -5.97
C GLN A 82 4.49 -5.98 -6.62
N THR A 83 3.26 -6.10 -6.09
CA THR A 83 2.23 -6.97 -6.67
C THR A 83 1.79 -6.46 -8.05
N LEU A 84 1.61 -5.16 -8.20
CA LEU A 84 1.22 -4.54 -9.46
C LEU A 84 2.30 -4.70 -10.53
N TRP A 85 3.58 -4.44 -10.21
CA TRP A 85 4.69 -4.65 -11.15
C TRP A 85 4.78 -6.09 -11.63
N LYS A 86 4.60 -7.06 -10.73
CA LYS A 86 4.55 -8.49 -11.11
C LYS A 86 3.37 -8.80 -12.04
N ALA A 87 2.21 -8.17 -11.82
CA ALA A 87 1.02 -8.36 -12.65
C ALA A 87 1.18 -7.78 -14.06
N THR A 88 2.11 -6.86 -14.30
CA THR A 88 2.38 -6.33 -15.64
C THR A 88 2.93 -7.38 -16.61
N GLY A 89 3.65 -8.38 -16.12
CA GLY A 89 4.34 -9.37 -16.96
C GLY A 89 5.56 -8.82 -17.73
N ILE A 90 5.97 -7.57 -17.50
CA ILE A 90 7.21 -7.04 -18.09
C ILE A 90 8.43 -7.63 -17.37
N PRO A 91 9.64 -7.60 -17.99
CA PRO A 91 10.86 -8.00 -17.32
C PRO A 91 11.11 -7.19 -16.05
N LEU A 92 11.40 -7.88 -14.94
CA LEU A 92 11.68 -7.28 -13.65
C LEU A 92 13.04 -7.73 -13.14
N GLU A 93 13.73 -6.85 -12.44
CA GLU A 93 15.00 -7.10 -11.75
C GLU A 93 14.83 -6.96 -10.25
N LYS A 94 15.69 -7.66 -9.49
CA LYS A 94 15.76 -7.51 -8.03
C LYS A 94 16.78 -6.45 -7.67
N LYS A 95 16.41 -5.59 -6.73
CA LYS A 95 17.29 -4.59 -6.14
C LYS A 95 17.25 -4.68 -4.62
N THR A 96 18.38 -4.46 -3.97
CA THR A 96 18.49 -4.34 -2.52
C THR A 96 18.93 -2.94 -2.18
N ASP A 97 18.09 -2.23 -1.42
CA ASP A 97 18.37 -0.87 -0.94
C ASP A 97 18.49 -0.85 0.58
N LYS A 98 19.32 0.07 1.09
CA LYS A 98 19.42 0.36 2.52
C LYS A 98 18.51 1.53 2.85
N ILE A 99 17.55 1.30 3.73
CA ILE A 99 16.61 2.32 4.19
C ILE A 99 16.79 2.59 5.68
N ILE A 100 16.32 3.75 6.12
CA ILE A 100 16.20 4.07 7.55
C ILE A 100 14.71 4.03 7.90
N LYS A 101 14.31 3.07 8.76
CA LYS A 101 12.93 2.92 9.22
C LYS A 101 12.89 2.98 10.74
N LYS A 102 12.18 3.96 11.31
CA LYS A 102 12.12 4.21 12.75
C LYS A 102 13.49 4.39 13.41
N GLY A 103 14.44 5.03 12.70
CA GLY A 103 15.81 5.26 13.20
C GLY A 103 16.78 4.08 13.00
N GLU A 104 16.30 2.94 12.56
CA GLU A 104 17.12 1.73 12.30
C GLU A 104 17.46 1.59 10.82
N LYS A 105 18.70 1.24 10.52
CA LYS A 105 19.13 0.85 9.17
C LYS A 105 18.60 -0.55 8.86
N ARG A 106 17.89 -0.70 7.74
CA ARG A 106 17.38 -1.99 7.26
C ARG A 106 17.71 -2.17 5.79
N GLU A 107 17.99 -3.40 5.40
CA GLU A 107 18.07 -3.78 4.00
C GLU A 107 16.72 -4.32 3.55
N ILE A 108 16.24 -3.84 2.40
CA ILE A 108 15.03 -4.33 1.75
C ILE A 108 15.37 -4.79 0.35
N THR A 109 14.81 -5.94 -0.05
CA THR A 109 14.91 -6.44 -1.42
C THR A 109 13.54 -6.38 -2.08
N PHE A 110 13.48 -5.78 -3.24
CA PHE A 110 12.25 -5.60 -4.02
C PHE A 110 12.52 -5.79 -5.51
N VAL A 111 11.42 -5.92 -6.30
CA VAL A 111 11.53 -5.95 -7.75
C VAL A 111 11.20 -4.58 -8.33
N HIS A 112 11.82 -4.24 -9.44
CA HIS A 112 11.54 -3.05 -10.23
C HIS A 112 11.61 -3.40 -11.71
N PRO A 113 11.05 -2.59 -12.63
CA PRO A 113 11.19 -2.83 -14.05
C PRO A 113 12.66 -2.93 -14.46
N ALA A 114 12.99 -3.96 -15.24
CA ALA A 114 14.30 -4.05 -15.86
C ALA A 114 14.55 -2.81 -16.75
N GLU A 115 15.78 -2.39 -16.87
CA GLU A 115 16.16 -1.18 -17.60
C GLU A 115 15.47 0.10 -17.09
N SER A 116 15.06 0.11 -15.80
CA SER A 116 14.38 1.26 -15.21
C SER A 116 15.21 2.56 -15.24
N GLY A 117 16.53 2.46 -15.29
CA GLY A 117 17.41 3.62 -15.42
C GLY A 117 17.11 4.70 -14.38
N GLN A 118 16.85 5.91 -14.88
CA GLN A 118 16.53 7.07 -14.03
C GLN A 118 15.02 7.36 -13.90
N TRP A 119 14.18 6.66 -14.65
CA TRP A 119 12.74 6.94 -14.61
C TRP A 119 12.01 6.30 -13.42
N TYR A 120 12.53 5.20 -12.86
CA TYR A 120 11.99 4.58 -11.65
C TYR A 120 12.89 4.92 -10.46
N LEU A 121 12.35 5.67 -9.50
CA LEU A 121 13.08 6.13 -8.32
C LEU A 121 12.45 5.60 -7.05
N SER A 122 13.14 4.68 -6.38
CA SER A 122 12.80 4.22 -5.02
C SER A 122 13.42 5.17 -4.00
N ILE A 123 12.60 5.79 -3.13
CA ILE A 123 13.07 6.86 -2.23
C ILE A 123 13.17 6.45 -0.77
N GLY A 124 12.70 5.26 -0.38
CA GLY A 124 12.79 4.76 1.00
C GLY A 124 12.03 5.62 2.02
N GLN A 125 10.93 6.27 1.61
CA GLN A 125 10.24 7.27 2.43
C GLN A 125 8.74 6.95 2.61
N GLY A 126 8.13 7.59 3.63
CA GLY A 126 6.69 7.48 3.87
C GLY A 126 5.83 8.16 2.80
N MET A 127 4.52 7.83 2.75
CA MET A 127 3.61 8.24 1.67
C MET A 127 3.57 9.75 1.44
N GLY A 128 3.56 10.55 2.51
CA GLY A 128 3.53 12.00 2.38
C GLY A 128 4.75 12.56 1.65
N LYS A 129 5.96 12.09 1.96
CA LYS A 129 7.18 12.50 1.26
C LYS A 129 7.19 12.00 -0.19
N THR A 130 6.67 10.79 -0.42
CA THR A 130 6.53 10.22 -1.76
C THR A 130 5.63 11.09 -2.65
N LEU A 131 4.48 11.54 -2.14
CA LEU A 131 3.57 12.44 -2.85
C LEU A 131 4.23 13.78 -3.18
N THR A 132 4.94 14.37 -2.22
CA THR A 132 5.66 15.63 -2.45
C THR A 132 6.72 15.49 -3.54
N VAL A 133 7.54 14.44 -3.48
CA VAL A 133 8.59 14.20 -4.49
C VAL A 133 7.99 13.89 -5.86
N ALA A 134 6.91 13.10 -5.92
CA ALA A 134 6.22 12.81 -7.16
C ALA A 134 5.64 14.06 -7.80
N ASP A 135 5.06 14.96 -7.00
CA ASP A 135 4.51 16.23 -7.46
C ASP A 135 5.59 17.16 -7.99
N GLU A 136 6.68 17.36 -7.23
CA GLU A 136 7.84 18.17 -7.63
C GLU A 136 8.47 17.67 -8.94
N LYS A 137 8.53 16.34 -9.13
CA LYS A 137 9.14 15.72 -10.32
C LYS A 137 8.15 15.51 -11.47
N LYS A 138 6.89 15.89 -11.31
CA LYS A 138 5.81 15.61 -12.28
C LYS A 138 5.78 14.12 -12.64
N ALA A 139 5.89 13.26 -11.64
CA ALA A 139 6.04 11.81 -11.79
C ALA A 139 4.76 11.06 -11.39
N TYR A 140 4.65 9.83 -11.88
CA TYR A 140 3.64 8.88 -11.42
C TYR A 140 4.02 8.28 -10.06
N THR A 141 3.02 7.86 -9.28
CA THR A 141 3.21 7.13 -8.03
C THR A 141 1.96 6.34 -7.65
N LEU A 142 2.13 5.31 -6.83
CA LEU A 142 1.02 4.61 -6.16
C LEU A 142 0.78 5.24 -4.79
N ALA A 143 -0.47 5.56 -4.47
CA ALA A 143 -0.86 6.07 -3.17
C ALA A 143 -2.15 5.43 -2.68
N ASP A 144 -2.37 5.39 -1.37
CA ASP A 144 -3.70 5.20 -0.82
C ASP A 144 -4.54 6.47 -1.03
N ARG A 145 -5.82 6.30 -1.35
CA ARG A 145 -6.73 7.41 -1.66
C ARG A 145 -6.87 8.39 -0.49
N GLY A 146 -6.91 7.90 0.75
CA GLY A 146 -7.06 8.76 1.92
C GLY A 146 -5.90 9.75 2.06
N THR A 147 -4.66 9.28 1.90
CA THR A 147 -3.49 10.17 1.94
C THR A 147 -3.49 11.14 0.76
N PHE A 148 -3.85 10.68 -0.45
CA PHE A 148 -4.00 11.57 -1.61
C PHE A 148 -5.00 12.69 -1.34
N ILE A 149 -6.21 12.38 -0.87
CA ILE A 149 -7.26 13.37 -0.55
C ILE A 149 -6.74 14.41 0.44
N LYS A 150 -6.04 13.97 1.49
CA LYS A 150 -5.42 14.87 2.47
C LYS A 150 -4.41 15.83 1.82
N TYR A 151 -3.59 15.33 0.90
CA TYR A 151 -2.55 16.12 0.25
C TYR A 151 -3.11 17.03 -0.85
N LYS A 152 -4.18 16.62 -1.53
CA LYS A 152 -4.83 17.39 -2.60
C LYS A 152 -5.74 18.49 -2.09
N TYR A 153 -6.49 18.23 -0.98
CA TYR A 153 -7.56 19.10 -0.54
C TYR A 153 -7.41 19.59 0.92
N GLY A 154 -6.54 18.98 1.71
CA GLY A 154 -6.38 19.26 3.13
C GLY A 154 -5.08 19.96 3.51
N ARG A 155 -4.38 20.61 2.56
CA ARG A 155 -3.14 21.35 2.79
C ARG A 155 -3.26 22.77 2.25
N ASP A 156 -2.53 23.71 2.87
CA ASP A 156 -2.43 25.11 2.38
C ASP A 156 -1.81 25.19 0.98
N VAL A 157 -0.84 24.30 0.69
CA VAL A 157 -0.27 24.10 -0.64
C VAL A 157 -0.60 22.68 -1.11
N PRO A 158 -1.67 22.53 -1.90
CA PRO A 158 -2.07 21.23 -2.43
C PRO A 158 -1.09 20.72 -3.50
N ILE A 159 -1.00 19.39 -3.64
CA ILE A 159 -0.29 18.78 -4.77
C ILE A 159 -1.11 18.92 -6.06
N GLU A 160 -0.42 19.01 -7.20
CA GLU A 160 -1.06 19.09 -8.50
C GLU A 160 -1.44 17.73 -9.10
N LEU A 161 -0.85 16.63 -8.59
CA LEU A 161 -1.14 15.28 -9.06
C LEU A 161 -2.64 14.99 -9.11
N ASN A 162 -3.06 14.21 -10.11
CA ASN A 162 -4.43 13.75 -10.30
C ASN A 162 -4.50 12.21 -10.20
N VAL A 163 -5.68 11.67 -9.87
CA VAL A 163 -5.97 10.24 -10.03
C VAL A 163 -6.11 9.96 -11.51
N LEU A 164 -5.28 9.08 -12.05
CA LEU A 164 -5.27 8.73 -13.46
C LEU A 164 -5.70 7.28 -13.72
N CYS A 165 -5.49 6.38 -12.75
CA CYS A 165 -5.99 5.01 -12.83
C CYS A 165 -6.52 4.57 -11.46
N GLU A 166 -7.75 4.07 -11.45
CA GLU A 166 -8.50 3.61 -10.28
C GLU A 166 -9.53 2.53 -10.65
N GLY A 167 -10.14 1.90 -9.64
CA GLY A 167 -11.26 0.97 -9.84
C GLY A 167 -10.85 -0.47 -10.17
N ASP A 168 -9.57 -0.78 -10.38
CA ASP A 168 -9.10 -2.15 -10.54
C ASP A 168 -9.29 -2.93 -9.22
N PRO A 169 -9.89 -4.12 -9.22
CA PRO A 169 -10.00 -4.96 -8.01
C PRO A 169 -8.66 -5.24 -7.31
N ILE A 170 -7.54 -5.28 -8.05
CA ILE A 170 -6.20 -5.45 -7.48
C ILE A 170 -5.77 -4.25 -6.62
N LEU A 171 -6.36 -3.06 -6.84
CA LEU A 171 -6.11 -1.85 -6.06
C LEU A 171 -6.87 -1.83 -4.73
N ALA A 172 -7.82 -2.76 -4.50
CA ALA A 172 -8.56 -2.82 -3.26
C ALA A 172 -7.62 -2.98 -2.05
N ASN A 173 -7.95 -2.27 -0.97
CA ASN A 173 -7.22 -2.27 0.29
C ASN A 173 -8.19 -2.50 1.46
N PRO A 174 -8.67 -3.75 1.64
CA PRO A 174 -9.62 -4.06 2.69
C PRO A 174 -8.95 -4.11 4.07
N TYR A 175 -9.54 -3.44 5.04
CA TYR A 175 -9.12 -3.47 6.44
C TYR A 175 -9.88 -4.56 7.19
N GLY A 176 -9.15 -5.28 8.03
CA GLY A 176 -9.70 -6.30 8.91
C GLY A 176 -9.23 -6.14 10.33
N VAL A 177 -10.06 -6.59 11.26
CA VAL A 177 -9.71 -6.69 12.68
C VAL A 177 -9.74 -8.16 13.09
N ILE A 178 -8.75 -8.59 13.87
CA ILE A 178 -8.57 -9.98 14.26
C ILE A 178 -8.22 -10.06 15.75
N PRO A 179 -9.10 -10.60 16.60
CA PRO A 179 -8.75 -10.93 17.98
C PRO A 179 -7.68 -12.02 18.05
N ILE A 180 -6.73 -11.87 18.96
CA ILE A 180 -5.67 -12.84 19.19
C ILE A 180 -6.24 -14.09 19.83
N ASN A 181 -5.69 -15.27 19.47
CA ASN A 181 -6.20 -16.55 19.94
C ASN A 181 -5.75 -16.84 21.38
N PRO A 182 -6.67 -16.91 22.35
CA PRO A 182 -6.35 -17.17 23.75
C PRO A 182 -5.75 -18.57 24.00
N LYS A 183 -5.97 -19.52 23.07
CA LYS A 183 -5.36 -20.86 23.17
C LYS A 183 -3.84 -20.82 22.94
N LYS A 184 -3.31 -19.82 22.23
CA LYS A 184 -1.87 -19.61 22.05
C LYS A 184 -1.28 -18.59 23.03
N HIS A 185 -2.09 -17.64 23.45
CA HIS A 185 -1.68 -16.51 24.30
C HIS A 185 -2.73 -16.32 25.41
N SER A 186 -2.61 -17.07 26.50
CA SER A 186 -3.62 -17.12 27.58
C SER A 186 -3.81 -15.80 28.35
N HIS A 187 -2.88 -14.86 28.21
CA HIS A 187 -2.90 -13.55 28.89
C HIS A 187 -3.69 -12.48 28.14
N VAL A 188 -4.13 -12.75 26.90
CA VAL A 188 -4.89 -11.73 26.11
C VAL A 188 -6.32 -11.61 26.60
N ASN A 189 -6.85 -10.40 26.60
CA ASN A 189 -8.26 -10.13 26.92
C ASN A 189 -9.15 -10.42 25.70
N TYR A 190 -9.35 -11.73 25.43
CA TYR A 190 -10.06 -12.16 24.24
C TYR A 190 -11.52 -11.72 24.22
N GLU A 191 -12.22 -11.75 25.36
CA GLU A 191 -13.65 -11.37 25.43
C GLU A 191 -13.85 -9.91 25.04
N LEU A 192 -13.03 -9.00 25.57
CA LEU A 192 -13.08 -7.58 25.22
C LEU A 192 -12.68 -7.35 23.77
N ALA A 193 -11.63 -8.02 23.28
CA ALA A 193 -11.19 -7.94 21.89
C ALA A 193 -12.28 -8.41 20.91
N GLN A 194 -12.98 -9.48 21.24
CA GLN A 194 -14.09 -10.00 20.43
C GLN A 194 -15.29 -9.05 20.45
N ALA A 195 -15.67 -8.53 21.63
CA ALA A 195 -16.73 -7.57 21.75
C ALA A 195 -16.46 -6.29 20.95
N PHE A 196 -15.23 -5.77 21.02
CA PHE A 196 -14.79 -4.61 20.21
C PHE A 196 -14.83 -4.91 18.70
N ALA A 197 -14.35 -6.08 18.28
CA ALA A 197 -14.41 -6.47 16.87
C ALA A 197 -15.85 -6.57 16.35
N GLN A 198 -16.78 -7.11 17.16
CA GLN A 198 -18.19 -7.20 16.82
C GLN A 198 -18.85 -5.83 16.77
N TRP A 199 -18.50 -4.93 17.70
CA TRP A 199 -18.99 -3.57 17.70
C TRP A 199 -18.58 -2.82 16.43
N LEU A 200 -17.31 -2.91 16.01
CA LEU A 200 -16.78 -2.27 14.79
C LEU A 200 -17.54 -2.67 13.51
N VAL A 201 -18.14 -3.86 13.46
CA VAL A 201 -18.90 -4.33 12.28
C VAL A 201 -20.42 -4.30 12.47
N SER A 202 -20.88 -3.67 13.56
CA SER A 202 -22.30 -3.43 13.84
C SER A 202 -22.73 -2.06 13.27
N ASP A 203 -24.05 -1.82 13.25
CA ASP A 203 -24.64 -0.54 12.83
C ASP A 203 -24.25 0.65 13.74
N LYS A 204 -23.56 0.38 14.86
CA LYS A 204 -23.13 1.40 15.84
C LYS A 204 -21.61 1.67 15.79
N GLY A 205 -20.86 0.88 15.02
CA GLY A 205 -19.40 0.96 14.90
C GLY A 205 -18.91 1.73 13.69
#